data_19cf39ab4904a30c1dbc7f91ec4ad241
#
_entry.id   19cf39ab4904a30c1dbc7f91ec4ad241
#
_cell.length_a   1.000
_cell.length_b   1.000
_cell.length_c   1.000
_cell.angle_alpha   90.00
_cell.angle_beta   90.00
_cell.angle_gamma   90.00
#
_symmetry.space_group_name_H-M   'P 1'
#
loop_
_entity.id
_entity.type
_entity.pdbx_description
1 polymer ?
#
loop_
_entity_poly.entity_id
_entity_poly.type
_entity_poly.pdbx_seq_one_letter_code
_entity_poly.pdbx_strand_id
1 'polypeptide(L)'
;MASKKTQTPSHRAKRRIVKGDRVKVIRGNFRDVEGTVLRVIPDKSQVVVEGVNMRKRHERPTQENPEGGIITFEAPIHASNVMLVDPAGGEAIRIRIRVEPDGTKERISVKSGNPIPKP
;
A
#
# COMPACT_ATOMS: atom_id res chain seq x y z
N MET A 1 -6.40 25.79 17.83
CA MET A 1 -5.81 24.90 18.21
C MET A 1 -6.38 23.58 18.10
N ALA A 2 -7.38 23.37 18.43
CA ALA A 2 -7.89 22.07 18.48
C ALA A 2 -7.88 21.32 17.18
N SER A 3 -8.04 22.00 16.16
CA SER A 3 -8.28 21.31 14.92
C SER A 3 -7.16 20.45 14.42
N LYS A 4 -5.97 20.86 14.61
CA LYS A 4 -4.96 20.14 13.98
C LYS A 4 -4.80 18.76 14.46
N LYS A 5 -5.02 18.51 15.67
CA LYS A 5 -4.81 17.24 16.11
C LYS A 5 -5.80 16.30 15.57
N THR A 6 -6.87 16.77 15.13
CA THR A 6 -7.93 15.89 14.82
C THR A 6 -7.64 15.01 13.65
N GLN A 7 -7.09 15.52 12.61
CA GLN A 7 -7.02 14.69 11.45
C GLN A 7 -5.77 13.92 11.31
N THR A 8 -4.71 14.45 11.73
CA THR A 8 -3.49 13.80 11.41
C THR A 8 -3.28 12.47 12.06
N PRO A 9 -3.58 12.29 13.30
CA PRO A 9 -3.34 11.01 13.93
C PRO A 9 -4.09 9.87 13.30
N SER A 10 -5.27 10.13 12.82
CA SER A 10 -6.03 9.05 12.28
C SER A 10 -5.43 8.51 11.00
N HIS A 11 -4.81 9.33 10.21
CA HIS A 11 -4.16 8.85 9.02
C HIS A 11 -3.00 7.94 9.36
N ARG A 12 -2.24 8.28 10.35
CA ARG A 12 -1.14 7.44 10.72
C ARG A 12 -1.58 6.14 11.31
N ALA A 13 -2.65 6.17 12.05
CA ALA A 13 -3.17 4.96 12.65
C ALA A 13 -3.63 3.97 11.58
N LYS A 14 -3.89 4.45 10.38
CA LYS A 14 -4.34 3.59 9.31
C LYS A 14 -3.23 3.00 8.48
N ARG A 15 -2.01 3.15 8.90
CA ARG A 15 -0.92 2.55 8.18
C ARG A 15 -0.87 1.07 8.44
N ARG A 16 -1.81 0.38 7.91
CA ARG A 16 -1.90 -1.06 8.06
C ARG A 16 -1.16 -1.78 6.96
N ILE A 17 -0.87 -1.08 5.87
CA ILE A 17 -0.14 -1.63 4.75
C ILE A 17 1.19 -0.90 4.66
N VAL A 18 2.27 -1.65 4.56
CA VAL A 18 3.61 -1.10 4.48
C VAL A 18 4.31 -1.63 3.24
N LYS A 19 5.41 -0.99 2.87
CA LYS A 19 6.22 -1.42 1.75
C LYS A 19 6.63 -2.88 1.93
N GLY A 20 6.51 -3.65 0.87
CA GLY A 20 6.87 -5.06 0.89
C GLY A 20 5.71 -6.00 1.16
N ASP A 21 4.57 -5.49 1.60
CA ASP A 21 3.40 -6.34 1.84
C ASP A 21 2.83 -6.86 0.53
N ARG A 22 2.30 -8.06 0.58
CA ARG A 22 1.55 -8.60 -0.53
C ARG A 22 0.09 -8.18 -0.38
N VAL A 23 -0.48 -7.59 -1.41
CA VAL A 23 -1.84 -7.08 -1.35
C VAL A 23 -2.64 -7.53 -2.57
N LYS A 24 -3.95 -7.50 -2.43
CA LYS A 24 -4.86 -7.82 -3.52
C LYS A 24 -5.76 -6.62 -3.77
N VAL A 25 -5.92 -6.25 -5.03
CA VAL A 25 -6.81 -5.15 -5.40
C VAL A 25 -8.24 -5.64 -5.34
N ILE A 26 -9.09 -4.90 -4.62
CA ILE A 26 -10.48 -5.31 -4.39
C ILE A 26 -11.49 -4.47 -5.13
N ARG A 27 -11.06 -3.37 -5.74
CA ARG A 27 -11.96 -2.46 -6.47
C ARG A 27 -11.28 -1.91 -7.70
N GLY A 28 -12.08 -1.55 -8.67
CA GLY A 28 -11.60 -0.85 -9.85
C GLY A 28 -11.22 -1.79 -10.98
N ASN A 29 -10.49 -1.24 -11.93
CA ASN A 29 -10.16 -1.97 -13.15
C ASN A 29 -9.18 -3.11 -12.93
N PHE A 30 -8.47 -3.09 -11.81
CA PHE A 30 -7.46 -4.10 -11.51
C PHE A 30 -7.91 -5.07 -10.43
N ARG A 31 -9.21 -5.18 -10.22
CA ARG A 31 -9.76 -6.05 -9.20
C ARG A 31 -9.24 -7.47 -9.35
N ASP A 32 -8.94 -8.10 -8.24
CA ASP A 32 -8.42 -9.46 -8.14
C ASP A 32 -6.96 -9.62 -8.52
N VAL A 33 -6.26 -8.55 -8.88
CA VAL A 33 -4.84 -8.62 -9.14
C VAL A 33 -4.08 -8.52 -7.81
N GLU A 34 -3.11 -9.39 -7.62
CA GLU A 34 -2.24 -9.36 -6.44
C GLU A 34 -0.87 -8.84 -6.81
N GLY A 35 -0.22 -8.21 -5.87
CA GLY A 35 1.13 -7.72 -6.07
C GLY A 35 1.77 -7.29 -4.78
N THR A 36 3.02 -6.92 -4.86
CA THR A 36 3.80 -6.46 -3.72
C THR A 36 3.80 -4.94 -3.69
N VAL A 37 3.62 -4.37 -2.51
CA VAL A 37 3.64 -2.92 -2.35
C VAL A 37 5.06 -2.41 -2.52
N LEU A 38 5.26 -1.56 -3.51
CA LEU A 38 6.56 -0.97 -3.78
C LEU A 38 6.79 0.29 -2.96
N ARG A 39 5.72 1.03 -2.69
CA ARG A 39 5.83 2.29 -1.97
C ARG A 39 4.49 2.68 -1.38
N VAL A 40 4.52 3.36 -0.26
CA VAL A 40 3.31 3.90 0.38
C VAL A 40 3.43 5.41 0.39
N ILE A 41 2.35 6.09 0.05
CA ILE A 41 2.28 7.55 0.08
C ILE A 41 1.22 7.92 1.12
N PRO A 42 1.63 8.10 2.39
CA PRO A 42 0.65 8.28 3.47
C PRO A 42 -0.17 9.55 3.35
N ASP A 43 0.44 10.62 2.88
CA ASP A 43 -0.25 11.91 2.79
C ASP A 43 -1.46 11.86 1.88
N LYS A 44 -1.41 11.02 0.87
CA LYS A 44 -2.50 10.90 -0.09
C LYS A 44 -3.29 9.62 0.07
N SER A 45 -2.95 8.81 1.06
CA SER A 45 -3.56 7.50 1.30
C SER A 45 -3.48 6.64 0.04
N GLN A 46 -2.32 6.61 -0.58
CA GLN A 46 -2.10 5.86 -1.81
C GLN A 46 -0.97 4.87 -1.64
N VAL A 47 -1.00 3.84 -2.45
CA VAL A 47 0.05 2.84 -2.49
C VAL A 47 0.41 2.55 -3.94
N VAL A 48 1.66 2.19 -4.18
CA VAL A 48 2.14 1.75 -5.48
C VAL A 48 2.35 0.25 -5.39
N VAL A 49 1.67 -0.50 -6.23
CA VAL A 49 1.71 -1.97 -6.20
C VAL A 49 2.33 -2.47 -7.49
N GLU A 50 3.25 -3.39 -7.38
CA GLU A 50 3.94 -3.96 -8.53
C GLU A 50 2.96 -4.58 -9.52
N GLY A 51 3.07 -4.18 -10.78
CA GLY A 51 2.22 -4.73 -11.84
C GLY A 51 0.80 -4.19 -11.89
N VAL A 52 0.45 -3.26 -11.00
CA VAL A 52 -0.91 -2.73 -10.93
C VAL A 52 -0.92 -1.28 -11.38
N ASN A 53 -1.93 -0.91 -12.15
CA ASN A 53 -2.12 0.46 -12.64
C ASN A 53 -0.94 0.93 -13.46
N MET A 54 -0.49 0.07 -14.36
CA MET A 54 0.65 0.39 -15.22
C MET A 54 0.30 1.53 -16.16
N ARG A 55 1.21 2.48 -16.26
CA ARG A 55 1.05 3.64 -17.12
C ARG A 55 2.30 3.84 -17.94
N LYS A 56 2.13 4.48 -19.10
CA LYS A 56 3.24 4.81 -19.97
C LYS A 56 3.39 6.32 -20.04
N ARG A 57 4.63 6.75 -20.09
CA ARG A 57 4.94 8.15 -20.24
C ARG A 57 6.00 8.33 -21.32
N HIS A 58 5.79 9.29 -22.20
CA HIS A 58 6.78 9.60 -23.21
C HIS A 58 7.82 10.53 -22.61
N GLU A 59 9.07 10.12 -22.74
CA GLU A 59 10.18 10.93 -22.25
C GLU A 59 10.80 11.67 -23.40
N ARG A 60 11.07 12.94 -23.21
CA ARG A 60 11.75 13.72 -24.21
C ARG A 60 13.23 13.35 -24.25
N PRO A 61 13.88 13.47 -25.41
CA PRO A 61 15.32 13.25 -25.46
C PRO A 61 16.05 14.22 -24.57
N THR A 62 17.07 13.74 -23.90
CA THR A 62 17.94 14.55 -23.06
C THR A 62 19.38 14.20 -23.38
N GLN A 63 20.32 14.91 -22.79
CA GLN A 63 21.70 14.61 -23.00
C GLN A 63 22.06 13.23 -22.49
N GLU A 64 21.42 12.81 -21.41
CA GLU A 64 21.66 11.49 -20.86
C GLU A 64 20.96 10.40 -21.65
N ASN A 65 19.85 10.74 -22.27
CA ASN A 65 19.09 9.79 -23.05
C ASN A 65 18.65 10.46 -24.35
N PRO A 66 19.52 10.57 -25.34
CA PRO A 66 19.24 11.32 -26.56
C PRO A 66 18.10 10.76 -27.37
N GLU A 67 17.81 9.49 -27.22
CA GLU A 67 16.73 8.87 -28.00
C GLU A 67 15.36 9.11 -27.40
N GLY A 68 15.31 9.49 -26.13
CA GLY A 68 14.05 9.57 -25.45
C GLY A 68 13.44 8.20 -25.27
N GLY A 69 12.13 8.13 -25.32
CA GLY A 69 11.47 6.83 -25.28
C GLY A 69 10.21 6.81 -24.48
N ILE A 70 9.68 5.60 -24.30
CA ILE A 70 8.47 5.37 -23.53
C ILE A 70 8.86 4.64 -22.25
N ILE A 71 8.47 5.23 -21.12
CA ILE A 71 8.73 4.65 -19.81
C ILE A 71 7.44 4.09 -19.27
N THR A 72 7.49 2.85 -18.79
CA THR A 72 6.35 2.20 -18.16
C THR A 72 6.58 2.22 -16.65
N PHE A 73 5.56 2.60 -15.91
CA PHE A 73 5.67 2.68 -14.46
C PHE A 73 4.34 2.34 -13.81
N GLU A 74 4.38 1.99 -12.52
CA GLU A 74 3.18 1.75 -11.74
C GLU A 74 2.70 3.06 -11.13
N ALA A 75 1.48 3.46 -11.46
CA ALA A 75 0.90 4.64 -10.85
C ALA A 75 0.25 4.28 -9.52
N PRO A 76 0.19 5.23 -8.57
CA PRO A 76 -0.43 4.96 -7.26
C PRO A 76 -1.91 4.69 -7.36
N ILE A 77 -2.42 3.88 -6.45
CA ILE A 77 -3.85 3.67 -6.29
C ILE A 77 -4.22 3.95 -4.84
N HIS A 78 -5.48 4.24 -4.59
CA HIS A 78 -5.92 4.55 -3.23
C HIS A 78 -5.82 3.31 -2.35
N ALA A 79 -5.37 3.50 -1.12
CA ALA A 79 -5.15 2.38 -0.20
C ALA A 79 -6.43 1.62 0.13
N SER A 80 -7.58 2.28 0.04
CA SER A 80 -8.84 1.60 0.31
C SER A 80 -9.20 0.59 -0.77
N ASN A 81 -8.50 0.61 -1.89
CA ASN A 81 -8.77 -0.31 -2.99
C ASN A 81 -7.98 -1.61 -2.88
N VAL A 82 -7.18 -1.77 -1.84
CA VAL A 82 -6.39 -2.98 -1.65
C VAL A 82 -6.61 -3.56 -0.27
N MET A 83 -6.37 -4.86 -0.15
CA MET A 83 -6.38 -5.55 1.14
C MET A 83 -5.12 -6.37 1.25
N LEU A 84 -4.63 -6.52 2.47
CA LEU A 84 -3.45 -7.34 2.71
C LEU A 84 -3.78 -8.80 2.44
N VAL A 85 -2.86 -9.52 1.82
CA VAL A 85 -2.98 -10.95 1.65
C VAL A 85 -2.31 -11.61 2.86
N ASP A 86 -3.03 -12.52 3.50
CA ASP A 86 -2.52 -13.23 4.67
C ASP A 86 -1.31 -14.08 4.26
N PRO A 87 -0.14 -13.85 4.85
CA PRO A 87 1.03 -14.65 4.48
C PRO A 87 0.86 -16.15 4.75
N ALA A 88 0.03 -16.50 5.71
CA ALA A 88 -0.18 -17.89 6.05
C ALA A 88 -1.25 -18.54 5.19
N GLY A 89 -2.34 -17.82 4.92
CA GLY A 89 -3.47 -18.41 4.21
C GLY A 89 -3.62 -18.03 2.77
N GLY A 90 -2.97 -16.98 2.32
CA GLY A 90 -3.08 -16.52 0.93
C GLY A 90 -4.38 -15.80 0.60
N GLU A 91 -5.19 -15.50 1.59
CA GLU A 91 -6.45 -14.79 1.38
C GLU A 91 -6.33 -13.31 1.68
N ALA A 92 -7.17 -12.51 1.06
CA ALA A 92 -7.27 -11.09 1.41
C ALA A 92 -7.94 -10.96 2.77
N ILE A 93 -7.31 -10.23 3.67
CA ILE A 93 -7.77 -10.11 5.06
C ILE A 93 -7.77 -8.67 5.50
N ARG A 94 -8.56 -8.40 6.54
CA ARG A 94 -8.52 -7.12 7.21
C ARG A 94 -7.51 -7.18 8.33
N ILE A 95 -6.95 -6.03 8.67
CA ILE A 95 -5.93 -5.89 9.68
C ILE A 95 -6.42 -4.95 10.75
N ARG A 96 -6.06 -5.23 11.99
CA ARG A 96 -6.18 -4.25 13.05
C ARG A 96 -4.86 -4.13 13.76
N ILE A 97 -4.66 -3.04 14.44
CA ILE A 97 -3.44 -2.76 15.15
C ILE A 97 -3.65 -3.08 16.62
N ARG A 98 -2.77 -3.90 17.17
CA ARG A 98 -2.77 -4.20 18.60
C ARG A 98 -1.59 -3.47 19.24
N VAL A 99 -1.85 -2.78 20.34
CA VAL A 99 -0.80 -2.10 21.07
C VAL A 99 -0.42 -2.96 22.25
N GLU A 100 0.85 -3.34 22.31
CA GLU A 100 1.36 -4.13 23.41
C GLU A 100 1.60 -3.29 24.64
N PRO A 101 1.70 -3.90 25.83
CA PRO A 101 1.93 -3.12 27.07
C PRO A 101 3.19 -2.28 27.03
N ASP A 102 4.18 -2.66 26.26
CA ASP A 102 5.42 -1.89 26.14
C ASP A 102 5.32 -0.75 25.13
N GLY A 103 4.16 -0.56 24.51
CA GLY A 103 3.97 0.49 23.54
C GLY A 103 4.20 0.06 22.10
N THR A 104 4.65 -1.15 21.86
CA THR A 104 4.87 -1.64 20.51
C THR A 104 3.56 -1.90 19.82
N LYS A 105 3.50 -1.65 18.52
CA LYS A 105 2.31 -1.91 17.74
C LYS A 105 2.51 -3.10 16.82
N GLU A 106 1.51 -3.94 16.76
CA GLU A 106 1.54 -5.14 15.94
C GLU A 106 0.33 -5.21 15.05
N ARG A 107 0.53 -5.66 13.83
CA ARG A 107 -0.61 -5.88 12.92
C ARG A 107 -1.16 -7.27 13.16
N ILE A 108 -2.47 -7.36 13.28
CA ILE A 108 -3.16 -8.62 13.60
C ILE A 108 -4.20 -8.88 12.52
N SER A 109 -4.28 -10.11 12.05
CA SER A 109 -5.35 -10.51 11.15
C SER A 109 -6.67 -10.56 11.92
N VAL A 110 -7.67 -9.87 11.43
CA VAL A 110 -8.99 -9.88 12.06
C VAL A 110 -9.60 -11.27 11.99
N LYS A 111 -9.34 -11.98 10.91
CA LYS A 111 -9.94 -13.29 10.71
C LYS A 111 -9.32 -14.36 11.61
N SER A 112 -8.01 -14.43 11.68
CA SER A 112 -7.35 -15.48 12.42
C SER A 112 -6.88 -15.08 13.81
N GLY A 113 -6.72 -13.79 14.04
CA GLY A 113 -6.13 -13.31 15.29
C GLY A 113 -4.63 -13.42 15.38
N ASN A 114 -4.00 -13.90 14.34
CA ASN A 114 -2.55 -14.10 14.34
C ASN A 114 -1.81 -12.84 13.95
N PRO A 115 -0.62 -12.63 14.51
CA PRO A 115 0.18 -11.47 14.10
C PRO A 115 0.64 -11.59 12.66
N ILE A 116 0.78 -10.47 12.01
CA ILE A 116 1.28 -10.40 10.64
C ILE A 116 2.71 -9.91 10.69
N PRO A 117 3.67 -10.70 10.22
CA PRO A 117 5.07 -10.30 10.30
C PRO A 117 5.34 -9.12 9.37
N LYS A 118 6.35 -8.35 9.72
CA LYS A 118 6.80 -7.28 8.85
C LYS A 118 7.54 -7.87 7.67
N PRO A 119 7.32 -7.31 6.50
CA PRO A 119 8.02 -7.80 5.32
C PRO A 119 9.50 -7.46 5.34
#